data_c78ed6c057ae33fa18abba3dd607488d
#
_entry.id   c78ed6c057ae33fa18abba3dd607488d
#
_cell.length_a   1.000
_cell.length_b   1.000
_cell.length_c   1.000
_cell.angle_alpha   90.00
_cell.angle_beta   90.00
_cell.angle_gamma   90.00
#
_symmetry.space_group_name_H-M   'P 1'
#
loop_
_entity.id
_entity.type
_entity.pdbx_description
1 polymer ?
#
loop_
_entity_poly.entity_id
_entity_poly.type
_entity_poly.pdbx_seq_one_letter_code
_entity_poly.pdbx_strand_id
1 'polypeptide(L)'
;MLEKVLSYCLKDAKERMEKGEVVLPFSALAVGETLFMEQHDADTVDECFAAVRKLVEGATGAQAYGFCYDGYIEADDHKQYDCVIAQGGVPGDEYGHAIGWRYRLEDDKAVFRGEPIYVGNCLNYMQSMEDIALDDEETAE
;
A
#
# COMPACT_ATOMS: atom_id res chain seq x y z
N MET A 1 -3.40 -8.68 -9.41
CA MET A 1 -4.18 -7.51 -8.92
C MET A 1 -3.43 -6.74 -7.83
N LEU A 2 -3.02 -7.39 -6.77
CA LEU A 2 -2.31 -6.72 -5.66
C LEU A 2 -1.05 -5.98 -6.13
N GLU A 3 -0.23 -6.64 -6.93
CA GLU A 3 1.00 -6.05 -7.45
C GLU A 3 0.73 -4.74 -8.21
N LYS A 4 -0.34 -4.69 -8.98
CA LYS A 4 -0.72 -3.47 -9.71
C LYS A 4 -1.14 -2.36 -8.76
N VAL A 5 -1.88 -2.69 -7.69
CA VAL A 5 -2.31 -1.70 -6.69
C VAL A 5 -1.10 -1.12 -5.98
N LEU A 6 -0.20 -1.97 -5.50
CA LEU A 6 0.99 -1.51 -4.79
C LEU A 6 1.93 -0.69 -5.69
N SER A 7 2.12 -1.14 -6.92
CA SER A 7 2.95 -0.41 -7.88
C SER A 7 2.36 0.96 -8.21
N TYR A 8 1.05 1.04 -8.36
CA TYR A 8 0.37 2.31 -8.62
C TYR A 8 0.58 3.29 -7.46
N CYS A 9 0.42 2.80 -6.23
CA CYS A 9 0.65 3.62 -5.04
C CYS A 9 2.07 4.18 -5.01
N LEU A 10 3.07 3.34 -5.26
CA LEU A 10 4.47 3.78 -5.25
C LEU A 10 4.76 4.81 -6.34
N LYS A 11 4.22 4.60 -7.53
CA LYS A 11 4.41 5.56 -8.64
C LYS A 11 3.77 6.90 -8.34
N ASP A 12 2.57 6.90 -7.76
CA ASP A 12 1.88 8.12 -7.39
C ASP A 12 2.67 8.90 -6.34
N ALA A 13 3.14 8.21 -5.31
CA ALA A 13 3.96 8.82 -4.26
C ALA A 13 5.27 9.37 -4.84
N LYS A 14 5.93 8.59 -5.71
CA LYS A 14 7.17 9.00 -6.37
C LYS A 14 6.99 10.30 -7.14
N GLU A 15 5.96 10.39 -7.97
CA GLU A 15 5.71 11.58 -8.78
C GLU A 15 5.50 12.82 -7.92
N ARG A 16 4.76 12.70 -6.83
CA ARG A 16 4.53 13.81 -5.91
C ARG A 16 5.82 14.24 -5.22
N MET A 17 6.58 13.28 -4.70
CA MET A 17 7.81 13.56 -3.95
C MET A 17 8.91 14.12 -4.85
N GLU A 18 8.96 13.72 -6.10
CA GLU A 18 9.90 14.29 -7.08
C GLU A 18 9.62 15.77 -7.36
N LYS A 19 8.39 16.20 -7.16
CA LYS A 19 7.98 17.61 -7.28
C LYS A 19 8.17 18.39 -5.98
N GLY A 20 8.63 17.73 -4.93
CA GLY A 20 8.83 18.36 -3.62
C GLY A 20 7.58 18.40 -2.75
N GLU A 21 6.53 17.66 -3.13
CA GLU A 21 5.32 17.56 -2.32
C GLU A 21 5.52 16.56 -1.17
N VAL A 22 4.84 16.80 -0.05
CA VAL A 22 4.79 15.88 1.06
C VAL A 22 3.69 14.84 0.78
N VAL A 23 4.03 13.56 0.92
CA VAL A 23 3.06 12.50 0.74
C VAL A 23 2.46 12.12 2.10
N LEU A 24 1.17 12.41 2.27
CA LEU A 24 0.42 11.93 3.43
C LEU A 24 0.06 10.46 3.19
N PRO A 25 -0.04 9.65 4.26
CA PRO A 25 -0.46 8.27 4.11
C PRO A 25 -1.79 8.17 3.34
N PHE A 26 -1.87 7.25 2.41
CA PHE A 26 -3.09 7.06 1.63
C PHE A 26 -3.34 5.59 1.35
N SER A 27 -4.60 5.26 1.13
CA SER A 27 -5.02 3.91 0.79
C SER A 27 -5.58 3.85 -0.62
N ALA A 28 -5.61 2.67 -1.18
CA ALA A 28 -6.21 2.38 -2.48
C ALA A 28 -7.01 1.09 -2.37
N LEU A 29 -8.25 1.13 -2.88
CA LEU A 29 -9.12 -0.04 -2.95
C LEU A 29 -9.44 -0.33 -4.41
N ALA A 30 -9.17 -1.55 -4.84
CA ALA A 30 -9.50 -1.99 -6.18
C ALA A 30 -10.89 -2.64 -6.19
N VAL A 31 -11.83 -2.05 -6.90
CA VAL A 31 -13.19 -2.57 -7.05
C VAL A 31 -13.51 -2.60 -8.54
N GLY A 32 -13.53 -3.81 -9.13
CA GLY A 32 -13.64 -3.96 -10.56
C GLY A 32 -12.45 -3.32 -11.27
N GLU A 33 -12.71 -2.40 -12.19
CA GLU A 33 -11.66 -1.68 -12.92
C GLU A 33 -11.34 -0.32 -12.29
N THR A 34 -11.99 0.02 -11.17
CA THR A 34 -11.83 1.31 -10.51
C THR A 34 -10.92 1.18 -9.30
N LEU A 35 -10.02 2.15 -9.16
CA LEU A 35 -9.15 2.26 -7.98
C LEU A 35 -9.59 3.48 -7.18
N PHE A 36 -10.09 3.24 -5.97
CA PHE A 36 -10.52 4.30 -5.06
C PHE A 36 -9.38 4.65 -4.12
N MET A 37 -8.97 5.90 -4.10
CA MET A 37 -7.88 6.37 -3.26
C MET A 37 -8.38 7.36 -2.23
N GLU A 38 -7.83 7.27 -1.01
CA GLU A 38 -8.19 8.16 0.10
C GLU A 38 -6.94 8.50 0.91
N GLN A 39 -6.74 9.78 1.18
CA GLN A 39 -5.69 10.24 2.09
C GLN A 39 -6.17 10.09 3.53
N HIS A 40 -5.25 9.74 4.42
CA HIS A 40 -5.52 9.58 5.84
C HIS A 40 -4.73 10.62 6.63
N ASP A 41 -5.41 11.68 7.01
CA ASP A 41 -4.82 12.78 7.77
C ASP A 41 -5.13 12.57 9.25
N ALA A 42 -4.23 11.88 9.93
CA ALA A 42 -4.33 11.61 11.36
C ALA A 42 -3.04 12.07 12.06
N ASP A 43 -3.14 12.28 13.37
CA ASP A 43 -2.02 12.83 14.15
C ASP A 43 -0.86 11.84 14.29
N THR A 44 -1.14 10.54 14.24
CA THR A 44 -0.11 9.51 14.38
C THR A 44 -0.22 8.47 13.28
N VAL A 45 0.89 7.78 13.03
CA VAL A 45 0.93 6.67 12.06
C VAL A 45 -0.01 5.55 12.48
N ASP A 46 -0.06 5.25 13.78
CA ASP A 46 -0.95 4.21 14.30
C ASP A 46 -2.42 4.52 14.04
N GLU A 47 -2.81 5.78 14.15
CA GLU A 47 -4.16 6.22 13.81
C GLU A 47 -4.45 6.06 12.33
N CYS A 48 -3.47 6.31 11.46
CA CYS A 48 -3.60 6.07 10.02
C CYS A 48 -3.80 4.58 9.74
N PHE A 49 -3.02 3.71 10.37
CA PHE A 49 -3.19 2.26 10.21
C PHE A 49 -4.56 1.79 10.67
N ALA A 50 -5.03 2.30 11.80
CA ALA A 50 -6.36 1.96 12.32
C ALA A 50 -7.48 2.39 11.36
N ALA A 51 -7.35 3.59 10.79
CA ALA A 51 -8.33 4.11 9.83
C ALA A 51 -8.37 3.28 8.56
N VAL A 52 -7.21 2.90 8.03
CA VAL A 52 -7.11 2.05 6.84
C VAL A 52 -7.73 0.68 7.11
N ARG A 53 -7.40 0.09 8.25
CA ARG A 53 -7.96 -1.22 8.63
C ARG A 53 -9.48 -1.18 8.66
N LYS A 54 -10.05 -0.16 9.28
CA LYS A 54 -11.49 0.01 9.37
C LYS A 54 -12.12 0.18 7.98
N LEU A 55 -11.50 0.99 7.14
CA LEU A 55 -11.94 1.20 5.78
C LEU A 55 -11.94 -0.11 4.98
N VAL A 56 -10.86 -0.86 5.06
CA VAL A 56 -10.68 -2.11 4.33
C VAL A 56 -11.66 -3.18 4.83
N GLU A 57 -11.81 -3.32 6.14
CA GLU A 57 -12.73 -4.31 6.73
C GLU A 57 -14.18 -4.03 6.36
N GLY A 58 -14.53 -2.75 6.14
CA GLY A 58 -15.86 -2.36 5.71
C GLY A 58 -16.08 -2.34 4.19
N ALA A 59 -15.05 -2.61 3.41
CA ALA A 59 -15.12 -2.49 1.95
C ALA A 59 -15.64 -3.77 1.31
N THR A 60 -16.94 -3.82 1.06
CA THR A 60 -17.57 -4.94 0.37
C THR A 60 -17.29 -4.86 -1.13
N GLY A 61 -16.83 -5.95 -1.72
CA GLY A 61 -16.58 -6.03 -3.16
C GLY A 61 -15.18 -5.62 -3.59
N ALA A 62 -14.32 -5.24 -2.66
CA ALA A 62 -12.94 -4.91 -3.00
C ALA A 62 -12.14 -6.19 -3.29
N GLN A 63 -11.34 -6.15 -4.34
CA GLN A 63 -10.52 -7.28 -4.79
C GLN A 63 -9.10 -7.23 -4.27
N ALA A 64 -8.65 -6.04 -3.86
CA ALA A 64 -7.34 -5.82 -3.27
C ALA A 64 -7.32 -4.45 -2.61
N TYR A 65 -6.38 -4.26 -1.67
CA TYR A 65 -6.14 -2.94 -1.11
C TYR A 65 -4.65 -2.67 -1.04
N GLY A 66 -4.30 -1.39 -1.03
CA GLY A 66 -2.95 -0.94 -0.73
C GLY A 66 -2.99 0.20 0.29
N PHE A 67 -1.93 0.31 1.04
CA PHE A 67 -1.71 1.42 1.96
C PHE A 67 -0.28 1.90 1.75
N CYS A 68 -0.14 3.18 1.43
CA CYS A 68 1.16 3.76 1.08
C CYS A 68 1.52 4.88 2.05
N TYR A 69 2.76 4.89 2.49
CA TYR A 69 3.24 5.88 3.44
C TYR A 69 4.75 6.04 3.33
N ASP A 70 5.24 7.17 3.82
CA ASP A 70 6.67 7.45 3.89
C ASP A 70 7.22 6.88 5.21
N GLY A 71 8.27 6.08 5.10
CA GLY A 71 8.86 5.44 6.24
C GLY A 71 10.35 5.18 6.04
N TYR A 72 10.83 4.10 6.61
CA TYR A 72 12.22 3.70 6.45
C TYR A 72 12.33 2.18 6.51
N ILE A 73 13.42 1.67 5.95
CA ILE A 73 13.79 0.25 6.05
C ILE A 73 15.19 0.15 6.63
N GLU A 74 15.45 -0.94 7.33
CA GLU A 74 16.79 -1.29 7.77
C GLU A 74 17.37 -2.31 6.80
N ALA A 75 18.51 -1.98 6.21
CA ALA A 75 19.17 -2.87 5.25
C ALA A 75 20.16 -3.81 5.96
N ASP A 76 20.76 -4.74 5.21
CA ASP A 76 21.70 -5.73 5.73
C ASP A 76 22.94 -5.10 6.37
N ASP A 77 23.27 -3.86 6.02
CA ASP A 77 24.36 -3.10 6.61
C ASP A 77 24.00 -2.44 7.95
N HIS A 78 22.82 -2.72 8.48
CA HIS A 78 22.24 -2.15 9.70
C HIS A 78 22.01 -0.64 9.63
N LYS A 79 22.00 -0.06 8.44
CA LYS A 79 21.67 1.35 8.23
C LYS A 79 20.20 1.48 7.87
N GLN A 80 19.62 2.60 8.29
CA GLN A 80 18.25 2.95 7.92
C GLN A 80 18.25 3.79 6.65
N TYR A 81 17.32 3.51 5.77
CA TYR A 81 17.15 4.25 4.51
C TYR A 81 15.72 4.74 4.39
N ASP A 82 15.57 5.99 4.01
CA ASP A 82 14.25 6.53 3.71
C ASP A 82 13.62 5.75 2.56
N CYS A 83 12.35 5.43 2.72
CA CYS A 83 11.68 4.52 1.82
C CYS A 83 10.19 4.82 1.80
N VAL A 84 9.61 4.92 0.60
CA VAL A 84 8.15 4.90 0.47
C VAL A 84 7.72 3.45 0.47
N ILE A 85 6.78 3.12 1.33
CA ILE A 85 6.31 1.74 1.51
C ILE A 85 4.86 1.65 1.04
N ALA A 86 4.57 0.62 0.25
CA ALA A 86 3.21 0.27 -0.11
C ALA A 86 2.97 -1.18 0.34
N GLN A 87 1.95 -1.37 1.15
CA GLN A 87 1.59 -2.68 1.66
C GLN A 87 0.11 -2.94 1.45
N GLY A 88 -0.27 -4.18 1.32
CA GLY A 88 -1.66 -4.53 1.11
C GLY A 88 -1.87 -6.02 1.00
N GLY A 89 -3.08 -6.40 0.60
CA GLY A 89 -3.46 -7.80 0.49
C GLY A 89 -4.69 -8.00 -0.37
N VAL A 90 -5.07 -9.25 -0.50
CA VAL A 90 -6.26 -9.69 -1.22
C VAL A 90 -7.14 -10.54 -0.30
N PRO A 91 -8.45 -10.63 -0.58
CA PRO A 91 -9.35 -11.43 0.26
C PRO A 91 -8.87 -12.86 0.42
N GLY A 92 -8.87 -13.34 1.67
CA GLY A 92 -8.60 -14.74 2.00
C GLY A 92 -7.14 -15.11 2.17
N ASP A 93 -6.20 -14.29 1.71
CA ASP A 93 -4.78 -14.61 1.89
C ASP A 93 -4.37 -14.45 3.35
N GLU A 94 -3.53 -15.36 3.81
CA GLU A 94 -3.06 -15.35 5.20
C GLU A 94 -2.24 -14.10 5.52
N TYR A 95 -1.39 -13.67 4.58
CA TYR A 95 -0.52 -12.51 4.74
C TYR A 95 -0.75 -11.48 3.66
N GLY A 96 -0.51 -10.22 4.03
CA GLY A 96 -0.30 -9.16 3.07
C GLY A 96 1.17 -9.08 2.69
N HIS A 97 1.48 -8.19 1.76
CA HIS A 97 2.83 -8.00 1.25
C HIS A 97 3.18 -6.52 1.22
N ALA A 98 4.43 -6.22 1.50
CA ALA A 98 4.94 -4.85 1.47
C ALA A 98 6.10 -4.74 0.48
N ILE A 99 6.06 -3.69 -0.33
CA ILE A 99 7.17 -3.32 -1.21
C ILE A 99 7.60 -1.90 -0.87
N GLY A 100 8.85 -1.58 -1.13
CA GLY A 100 9.37 -0.27 -0.80
C GLY A 100 10.25 0.28 -1.91
N TRP A 101 10.32 1.60 -1.98
CA TRP A 101 11.18 2.29 -2.94
C TRP A 101 12.05 3.28 -2.19
N ARG A 102 13.36 3.04 -2.19
CA ARG A 102 14.32 3.88 -1.49
C ARG A 102 14.51 5.20 -2.22
N TYR A 103 14.70 6.26 -1.45
CA TYR A 103 14.96 7.57 -1.99
C TYR A 103 15.90 8.35 -1.07
N ARG A 104 16.40 9.45 -1.56
CA ARG A 104 17.11 10.46 -0.77
C ARG A 104 16.58 11.84 -1.17
N LEU A 105 16.73 12.80 -0.29
CA LEU A 105 16.32 14.18 -0.59
C LEU A 105 17.49 14.96 -1.15
N GLU A 106 17.25 15.66 -2.26
CA GLU A 106 18.16 16.61 -2.88
C GLU A 106 17.37 17.88 -3.16
N ASP A 107 17.77 18.99 -2.54
CA ASP A 107 17.07 20.28 -2.68
C ASP A 107 15.56 20.16 -2.37
N ASP A 108 15.23 19.44 -1.30
CA ASP A 108 13.86 19.17 -0.82
C ASP A 108 13.01 18.34 -1.78
N LYS A 109 13.61 17.74 -2.78
CA LYS A 109 12.92 16.84 -3.72
C LYS A 109 13.49 15.44 -3.58
N ALA A 110 12.63 14.46 -3.70
CA ALA A 110 13.05 13.07 -3.60
C ALA A 110 13.70 12.61 -4.90
N VAL A 111 14.84 11.90 -4.75
CA VAL A 111 15.50 11.20 -5.85
C VAL A 111 15.43 9.72 -5.53
N PHE A 112 14.64 8.99 -6.30
CA PHE A 112 14.42 7.56 -6.06
C PHE A 112 15.57 6.74 -6.65
N ARG A 113 15.90 5.64 -5.97
CA ARG A 113 17.04 4.81 -6.31
C ARG A 113 16.59 3.41 -6.74
N GLY A 114 17.06 2.99 -7.92
CA GLY A 114 16.77 1.67 -8.43
C GLY A 114 15.29 1.42 -8.65
N GLU A 115 14.89 0.19 -8.40
CA GLU A 115 13.50 -0.24 -8.54
C GLU A 115 12.93 -0.59 -7.16
N PRO A 116 11.59 -0.65 -7.04
CA PRO A 116 10.97 -1.11 -5.80
C PRO A 116 11.46 -2.50 -5.42
N ILE A 117 11.63 -2.73 -4.12
CA ILE A 117 12.08 -4.02 -3.58
C ILE A 117 11.01 -4.60 -2.67
N TYR A 118 11.00 -5.93 -2.56
CA TYR A 118 10.12 -6.61 -1.62
C TYR A 118 10.64 -6.41 -0.19
N VAL A 119 9.80 -5.89 0.69
CA VAL A 119 10.16 -5.61 2.08
C VAL A 119 9.83 -6.79 2.98
N GLY A 120 8.69 -7.42 2.78
CA GLY A 120 8.28 -8.57 3.58
C GLY A 120 6.79 -8.75 3.67
N ASN A 121 6.40 -9.71 4.50
CA ASN A 121 4.98 -9.96 4.79
C ASN A 121 4.48 -8.95 5.81
N CYS A 122 3.18 -8.68 5.75
CA CYS A 122 2.51 -7.83 6.73
C CYS A 122 1.14 -8.43 7.05
N LEU A 123 0.43 -7.81 7.99
CA LEU A 123 -0.94 -8.21 8.26
C LEU A 123 -1.80 -7.95 7.03
N ASN A 124 -2.70 -8.88 6.74
CA ASN A 124 -3.67 -8.70 5.67
C ASN A 124 -5.04 -8.38 6.29
N TYR A 125 -5.50 -7.15 6.10
CA TYR A 125 -6.79 -6.70 6.64
C TYR A 125 -7.98 -7.38 5.94
N MET A 126 -7.74 -8.06 4.84
CA MET A 126 -8.74 -8.83 4.09
C MET A 126 -8.63 -10.34 4.36
N GLN A 127 -7.82 -10.76 5.34
CA GLN A 127 -7.57 -12.17 5.61
C GLN A 127 -8.85 -13.00 5.81
N SER A 128 -9.82 -12.43 6.54
CA SER A 128 -11.06 -13.12 6.85
C SER A 128 -12.17 -12.91 5.82
N MET A 129 -11.87 -12.21 4.73
CA MET A 129 -12.85 -11.94 3.68
C MET A 129 -12.85 -13.05 2.64
N GLU A 130 -14.00 -13.31 2.05
CA GLU A 130 -14.11 -14.28 0.97
C GLU A 130 -13.58 -13.68 -0.34
N ASP A 131 -12.96 -14.52 -1.14
CA ASP A 131 -12.53 -14.15 -2.48
C ASP A 131 -13.77 -14.04 -3.38
N ILE A 132 -14.02 -12.87 -3.90
CA ILE A 132 -15.17 -12.55 -4.74
C ILE A 132 -15.16 -13.39 -6.03
N ALA A 133 -13.99 -13.68 -6.58
CA ALA A 133 -13.86 -14.49 -7.78
C ALA A 133 -14.35 -15.92 -7.53
N LEU A 134 -14.10 -16.47 -6.35
CA LEU A 134 -14.61 -17.79 -5.96
C LEU A 134 -16.13 -17.77 -5.78
N ASP A 135 -16.66 -16.71 -5.18
CA ASP A 135 -18.10 -16.55 -4.99
C ASP A 135 -18.82 -16.46 -6.33
N ASP A 136 -18.25 -15.72 -7.30
CA ASP A 136 -18.81 -15.61 -8.65
C ASP A 136 -18.83 -16.99 -9.36
N GLU A 137 -17.77 -17.76 -9.20
CA GLU A 137 -17.68 -19.11 -9.76
C GLU A 137 -18.72 -20.06 -9.15
N GLU A 138 -18.89 -20.00 -7.85
CA GLU A 138 -19.89 -20.80 -7.15
C GLU A 138 -21.30 -20.42 -7.57
N THR A 139 -21.55 -19.14 -7.77
CA THR A 139 -22.86 -18.64 -8.21
C THR A 139 -23.20 -19.07 -9.63
N ALA A 140 -22.19 -19.24 -10.47
CA ALA A 140 -22.35 -19.66 -11.85
C ALA A 140 -22.76 -21.13 -12.01
N GLU A 141 -22.54 -21.92 -11.00
CA GLU A 141 -22.92 -23.33 -10.98
C GLU A 141 -24.42 -23.50 -10.69
#